data_02cfe95cdc9e802375cad8bc521396ee
#
_entry.id   02cfe95cdc9e802375cad8bc521396ee
#
_cell.length_a   1.000
_cell.length_b   1.000
_cell.length_c   1.000
_cell.angle_alpha   90.00
_cell.angle_beta   90.00
_cell.angle_gamma   90.00
#
_symmetry.space_group_name_H-M   'P 1'
#
loop_
_entity.id
_entity.type
_entity.pdbx_description
1 polymer ?
#
loop_
_entity_poly.entity_id
_entity_poly.type
_entity_poly.pdbx_seq_one_letter_code
_entity_poly.pdbx_strand_id
1 'polypeptide(L)'
;MVKEIMNYIREIDPEVGAGIIAEYERQQNNIELIASENILSTASMVTMGTVLTNKYAEGYPGKRYYGGCQEVDVLESLAIERVKKLFGAEYANVQPHSGAQANMAVTMAVCSPGDTIMGMSLDAGGHLTHGSPVNFSGLFYNIVPYGITDEGFLDYDEIRSLAKEHKPKMIIAGASAYPRVIDFKKFREIADEVGAVLFVDMAHIAGLVAAGVHPSPVPYADIVTSTTHKTLRGPRGGIILSTAAAAEKYNFNKAVFPGIQGGPLEHVIAAKAVCFGEALKPEYKAYQEQVVKNARALADEMINRGFKLVSSGTDNHLMLVDLTNFEGVSGKDMQNLCDEVNITLNKNSVPNDPRSKFVTSGVRIGTPAVTTRGFKEEDMAVIADCLYKVATDFENSKEEILSKVSDLTKKYPIYEG
;
A
#
# COMPACT_ATOMS: atom_id res chain seq x y z
N MET A 1 -19.98 14.78 -12.53
CA MET A 1 -19.98 13.33 -12.81
C MET A 1 -20.09 12.47 -11.54
N VAL A 2 -19.14 12.49 -10.59
CA VAL A 2 -19.22 11.61 -9.39
C VAL A 2 -20.53 11.85 -8.60
N LYS A 3 -20.88 13.11 -8.33
CA LYS A 3 -22.14 13.47 -7.65
C LYS A 3 -23.40 13.00 -8.41
N GLU A 4 -23.38 13.01 -9.72
CA GLU A 4 -24.52 12.54 -10.56
C GLU A 4 -24.69 11.02 -10.43
N ILE A 5 -23.59 10.26 -10.45
CA ILE A 5 -23.63 8.80 -10.25
C ILE A 5 -24.19 8.45 -8.86
N MET A 6 -23.73 9.15 -7.81
CA MET A 6 -24.23 8.93 -6.45
C MET A 6 -25.72 9.25 -6.32
N ASN A 7 -26.17 10.35 -6.93
CA ASN A 7 -27.59 10.71 -6.95
C ASN A 7 -28.42 9.67 -7.71
N TYR A 8 -27.96 9.20 -8.87
CA TYR A 8 -28.62 8.12 -9.61
C TYR A 8 -28.78 6.85 -8.77
N ILE A 9 -27.71 6.43 -8.05
CA ILE A 9 -27.79 5.26 -7.16
C ILE A 9 -28.82 5.50 -6.06
N ARG A 10 -28.87 6.70 -5.46
CA ARG A 10 -29.83 7.06 -4.42
C ARG A 10 -31.28 7.05 -4.91
N GLU A 11 -31.52 7.37 -6.17
CA GLU A 11 -32.86 7.29 -6.79
C GLU A 11 -33.32 5.83 -6.94
N ILE A 12 -32.41 4.90 -7.23
CA ILE A 12 -32.69 3.47 -7.39
C ILE A 12 -32.75 2.72 -6.06
N ASP A 13 -31.76 3.01 -5.18
CA ASP A 13 -31.64 2.43 -3.84
C ASP A 13 -31.26 3.53 -2.84
N PRO A 14 -32.27 4.08 -2.14
CA PRO A 14 -32.05 5.19 -1.21
C PRO A 14 -31.11 4.87 -0.06
N GLU A 15 -31.09 3.63 0.46
CA GLU A 15 -30.26 3.23 1.61
C GLU A 15 -28.81 3.12 1.18
N VAL A 16 -28.51 2.43 0.09
CA VAL A 16 -27.16 2.32 -0.48
C VAL A 16 -26.65 3.69 -0.91
N GLY A 17 -27.49 4.47 -1.60
CA GLY A 17 -27.15 5.82 -2.04
C GLY A 17 -26.83 6.76 -0.89
N ALA A 18 -27.59 6.70 0.22
CA ALA A 18 -27.29 7.48 1.42
C ALA A 18 -25.92 7.11 2.03
N GLY A 19 -25.61 5.81 2.13
CA GLY A 19 -24.30 5.35 2.63
C GLY A 19 -23.13 5.84 1.78
N ILE A 20 -23.26 5.77 0.44
CA ILE A 20 -22.22 6.26 -0.49
C ILE A 20 -22.04 7.78 -0.36
N ILE A 21 -23.12 8.54 -0.25
CA ILE A 21 -23.06 9.99 -0.08
C ILE A 21 -22.39 10.35 1.27
N ALA A 22 -22.77 9.66 2.35
CA ALA A 22 -22.17 9.88 3.66
C ALA A 22 -20.64 9.62 3.65
N GLU A 23 -20.18 8.55 2.99
CA GLU A 23 -18.74 8.29 2.83
C GLU A 23 -18.05 9.33 1.94
N TYR A 24 -18.71 9.79 0.87
CA TYR A 24 -18.18 10.89 0.06
C TYR A 24 -18.01 12.17 0.90
N GLU A 25 -19.00 12.52 1.72
CA GLU A 25 -18.96 13.68 2.61
C GLU A 25 -17.87 13.53 3.67
N ARG A 26 -17.70 12.32 4.24
CA ARG A 26 -16.59 12.03 5.13
C ARG A 26 -15.26 12.30 4.44
N GLN A 27 -15.01 11.73 3.26
CA GLN A 27 -13.77 11.95 2.51
C GLN A 27 -13.54 13.42 2.14
N GLN A 28 -14.59 14.17 1.84
CA GLN A 28 -14.48 15.63 1.56
C GLN A 28 -14.00 16.39 2.79
N ASN A 29 -14.51 16.07 3.96
CA ASN A 29 -14.33 16.84 5.19
C ASN A 29 -13.17 16.36 6.06
N ASN A 30 -12.57 15.20 5.76
CA ASN A 30 -11.48 14.62 6.54
C ASN A 30 -10.11 14.85 5.89
N ILE A 31 -9.10 15.03 6.73
CA ILE A 31 -7.68 14.91 6.35
C ILE A 31 -7.29 13.44 6.47
N GLU A 32 -7.06 12.77 5.33
CA GLU A 32 -6.72 11.36 5.25
C GLU A 32 -5.20 11.15 5.34
N LEU A 33 -4.74 10.58 6.44
CA LEU A 33 -3.33 10.29 6.72
C LEU A 33 -3.01 8.79 6.83
N ILE A 34 -3.95 7.90 6.51
CA ILE A 34 -3.64 6.48 6.42
C ILE A 34 -2.69 6.25 5.26
N ALA A 35 -1.49 5.76 5.55
CA ALA A 35 -0.39 5.62 4.58
C ALA A 35 -0.70 4.66 3.41
N SER A 36 -1.68 3.77 3.58
CA SER A 36 -2.12 2.79 2.58
C SER A 36 -3.36 3.24 1.79
N GLU A 37 -3.83 4.48 1.98
CA GLU A 37 -4.96 5.04 1.26
C GLU A 37 -4.56 6.14 0.28
N ASN A 38 -5.39 6.32 -0.74
CA ASN A 38 -5.22 7.36 -1.74
C ASN A 38 -6.58 7.70 -2.38
N ILE A 39 -6.62 8.80 -3.11
CA ILE A 39 -7.81 9.24 -3.82
C ILE A 39 -7.66 8.83 -5.29
N LEU A 40 -8.52 7.91 -5.72
CA LEU A 40 -8.55 7.37 -7.07
C LEU A 40 -8.98 8.45 -8.08
N SER A 41 -8.42 8.42 -9.29
CA SER A 41 -8.89 9.29 -10.37
C SER A 41 -10.33 8.96 -10.76
N THR A 42 -11.09 10.00 -11.17
CA THR A 42 -12.46 9.82 -11.68
C THR A 42 -12.51 8.82 -12.85
N ALA A 43 -11.52 8.86 -13.74
CA ALA A 43 -11.44 7.94 -14.88
C ALA A 43 -11.33 6.47 -14.43
N SER A 44 -10.43 6.17 -13.49
CA SER A 44 -10.30 4.81 -12.94
C SER A 44 -11.55 4.37 -12.19
N MET A 45 -12.18 5.27 -11.42
CA MET A 45 -13.40 4.99 -10.66
C MET A 45 -14.58 4.64 -11.59
N VAL A 46 -14.81 5.46 -12.60
CA VAL A 46 -15.91 5.25 -13.56
C VAL A 46 -15.70 3.97 -14.38
N THR A 47 -14.46 3.65 -14.72
CA THR A 47 -14.12 2.41 -15.44
C THR A 47 -14.61 1.16 -14.68
N MET A 48 -14.50 1.13 -13.35
CA MET A 48 -14.99 0.00 -12.55
C MET A 48 -16.52 -0.17 -12.60
N GLY A 49 -17.28 0.89 -12.85
CA GLY A 49 -18.73 0.85 -12.96
C GLY A 49 -19.25 0.54 -14.38
N THR A 50 -18.40 0.05 -15.30
CA THR A 50 -18.79 -0.20 -16.69
C THR A 50 -19.37 -1.61 -16.92
N VAL A 51 -19.84 -1.85 -18.17
CA VAL A 51 -20.39 -3.13 -18.62
C VAL A 51 -19.40 -4.31 -18.55
N LEU A 52 -18.12 -4.04 -18.33
CA LEU A 52 -17.09 -5.07 -18.21
C LEU A 52 -17.34 -6.03 -17.03
N THR A 53 -18.10 -5.59 -16.00
CA THR A 53 -18.51 -6.43 -14.89
C THR A 53 -19.38 -7.63 -15.31
N ASN A 54 -20.03 -7.55 -16.47
CA ASN A 54 -20.92 -8.60 -16.98
C ASN A 54 -20.14 -9.76 -17.62
N LYS A 55 -18.83 -9.60 -17.90
CA LYS A 55 -18.07 -10.56 -18.70
C LYS A 55 -17.35 -11.59 -17.85
N TYR A 56 -17.60 -12.88 -18.12
CA TYR A 56 -16.87 -14.00 -17.57
C TYR A 56 -15.71 -14.39 -18.50
N ALA A 57 -14.47 -14.31 -18.03
CA ALA A 57 -13.27 -14.41 -18.86
C ALA A 57 -12.17 -15.31 -18.24
N GLU A 58 -12.53 -16.49 -17.69
CA GLU A 58 -11.54 -17.44 -17.18
C GLU A 58 -10.47 -17.79 -18.21
N GLY A 59 -9.24 -17.90 -17.77
CA GLY A 59 -8.05 -18.05 -18.61
C GLY A 59 -7.34 -16.71 -18.78
N TYR A 60 -6.65 -16.56 -19.89
CA TYR A 60 -5.79 -15.40 -20.21
C TYR A 60 -6.01 -14.92 -21.64
N PRO A 61 -5.60 -13.70 -22.01
CA PRO A 61 -5.74 -13.21 -23.38
C PRO A 61 -5.31 -14.22 -24.44
N GLY A 62 -6.19 -14.49 -25.42
CA GLY A 62 -5.98 -15.48 -26.48
C GLY A 62 -6.09 -16.95 -26.04
N LYS A 63 -6.30 -17.22 -24.74
CA LYS A 63 -6.43 -18.58 -24.17
C LYS A 63 -7.54 -18.63 -23.12
N ARG A 64 -8.74 -18.20 -23.50
CA ARG A 64 -9.92 -18.18 -22.62
C ARG A 64 -10.69 -19.49 -22.67
N TYR A 65 -11.36 -19.81 -21.57
CA TYR A 65 -12.30 -20.94 -21.50
C TYR A 65 -13.69 -20.58 -22.01
N TYR A 66 -13.98 -19.27 -22.21
CA TYR A 66 -15.28 -18.76 -22.64
C TYR A 66 -15.16 -17.98 -23.97
N GLY A 67 -16.22 -18.01 -24.77
CA GLY A 67 -16.33 -17.18 -25.97
C GLY A 67 -16.62 -15.71 -25.65
N GLY A 68 -16.49 -14.85 -26.65
CA GLY A 68 -16.84 -13.42 -26.54
C GLY A 68 -15.83 -12.59 -25.72
N CYS A 69 -14.56 -13.00 -25.66
CA CYS A 69 -13.55 -12.33 -24.86
C CYS A 69 -12.63 -11.38 -25.65
N GLN A 70 -12.92 -11.16 -26.94
CA GLN A 70 -12.03 -10.40 -27.84
C GLN A 70 -11.72 -9.00 -27.31
N GLU A 71 -12.73 -8.30 -26.77
CA GLU A 71 -12.59 -6.93 -26.31
C GLU A 71 -11.89 -6.88 -24.93
N VAL A 72 -12.20 -7.80 -24.03
CA VAL A 72 -11.51 -7.86 -22.72
C VAL A 72 -10.07 -8.33 -22.87
N ASP A 73 -9.74 -9.15 -23.87
CA ASP A 73 -8.38 -9.54 -24.19
C ASP A 73 -7.51 -8.31 -24.56
N VAL A 74 -8.08 -7.36 -25.30
CA VAL A 74 -7.40 -6.09 -25.63
C VAL A 74 -7.12 -5.29 -24.36
N LEU A 75 -8.10 -5.18 -23.45
CA LEU A 75 -7.97 -4.39 -22.21
C LEU A 75 -6.99 -5.03 -21.23
N GLU A 76 -7.06 -6.34 -21.03
CA GLU A 76 -6.11 -7.04 -20.16
C GLU A 76 -4.69 -7.01 -20.73
N SER A 77 -4.52 -7.22 -22.02
CA SER A 77 -3.21 -7.10 -22.70
C SER A 77 -2.64 -5.69 -22.55
N LEU A 78 -3.47 -4.65 -22.67
CA LEU A 78 -3.05 -3.27 -22.48
C LEU A 78 -2.60 -3.02 -21.04
N ALA A 79 -3.29 -3.58 -20.04
CA ALA A 79 -2.90 -3.48 -18.63
C ALA A 79 -1.53 -4.15 -18.38
N ILE A 80 -1.33 -5.35 -18.96
CA ILE A 80 -0.07 -6.09 -18.88
C ILE A 80 1.08 -5.30 -19.50
N GLU A 81 0.90 -4.78 -20.71
CA GLU A 81 1.92 -4.01 -21.41
C GLU A 81 2.29 -2.72 -20.67
N ARG A 82 1.29 -1.99 -20.17
CA ARG A 82 1.51 -0.75 -19.43
C ARG A 82 2.24 -0.98 -18.12
N VAL A 83 1.88 -2.00 -17.35
CA VAL A 83 2.54 -2.28 -16.06
C VAL A 83 3.96 -2.82 -16.27
N LYS A 84 4.21 -3.62 -17.31
CA LYS A 84 5.56 -4.04 -17.69
C LYS A 84 6.43 -2.83 -18.04
N LYS A 85 5.91 -1.91 -18.86
CA LYS A 85 6.61 -0.66 -19.24
C LYS A 85 6.87 0.22 -18.01
N LEU A 86 5.89 0.34 -17.11
CA LEU A 86 5.96 1.20 -15.93
C LEU A 86 7.08 0.80 -14.99
N PHE A 87 7.27 -0.50 -14.79
CA PHE A 87 8.25 -1.03 -13.83
C PHE A 87 9.50 -1.65 -14.48
N GLY A 88 9.54 -1.73 -15.81
CA GLY A 88 10.65 -2.39 -16.53
C GLY A 88 10.67 -3.91 -16.32
N ALA A 89 9.52 -4.55 -16.11
CA ALA A 89 9.42 -5.97 -15.86
C ALA A 89 9.28 -6.78 -17.15
N GLU A 90 9.81 -8.01 -17.18
CA GLU A 90 9.72 -8.90 -18.34
C GLU A 90 8.37 -9.63 -18.40
N TYR A 91 7.78 -9.92 -17.26
CA TYR A 91 6.49 -10.60 -17.11
C TYR A 91 5.57 -9.83 -16.16
N ALA A 92 4.26 -9.88 -16.43
CA ALA A 92 3.24 -9.36 -15.53
C ALA A 92 1.96 -10.22 -15.57
N ASN A 93 1.31 -10.35 -14.40
CA ASN A 93 -0.06 -10.84 -14.26
C ASN A 93 -0.88 -9.76 -13.51
N VAL A 94 -1.99 -9.34 -14.11
CA VAL A 94 -2.85 -8.26 -13.60
C VAL A 94 -4.17 -8.77 -13.01
N GLN A 95 -4.37 -10.09 -12.98
CA GLN A 95 -5.61 -10.72 -12.50
C GLN A 95 -5.76 -10.83 -10.98
N PRO A 96 -4.71 -10.79 -10.11
CA PRO A 96 -4.93 -10.88 -8.68
C PRO A 96 -5.94 -9.84 -8.17
N HIS A 97 -6.97 -10.31 -7.43
CA HIS A 97 -8.04 -9.46 -6.89
C HIS A 97 -7.53 -8.55 -5.78
N SER A 98 -6.44 -8.94 -5.11
CA SER A 98 -5.80 -8.18 -4.03
C SER A 98 -4.30 -8.47 -3.96
N GLY A 99 -3.55 -7.64 -3.22
CA GLY A 99 -2.15 -7.92 -2.90
C GLY A 99 -1.97 -9.22 -2.12
N ALA A 100 -2.88 -9.53 -1.20
CA ALA A 100 -2.83 -10.78 -0.44
C ALA A 100 -2.97 -12.02 -1.35
N GLN A 101 -3.85 -11.97 -2.37
CA GLN A 101 -3.97 -13.06 -3.34
C GLN A 101 -2.77 -13.13 -4.28
N ALA A 102 -2.18 -11.99 -4.68
CA ALA A 102 -0.93 -11.98 -5.43
C ALA A 102 0.20 -12.67 -4.64
N ASN A 103 0.34 -12.33 -3.36
CA ASN A 103 1.32 -12.94 -2.47
C ASN A 103 1.05 -14.43 -2.27
N MET A 104 -0.19 -14.83 -2.08
CA MET A 104 -0.59 -16.25 -1.96
C MET A 104 -0.23 -17.03 -3.22
N ALA A 105 -0.57 -16.52 -4.41
CA ALA A 105 -0.25 -17.18 -5.67
C ALA A 105 1.26 -17.37 -5.86
N VAL A 106 2.05 -16.34 -5.58
CA VAL A 106 3.51 -16.40 -5.63
C VAL A 106 4.06 -17.42 -4.65
N THR A 107 3.63 -17.35 -3.41
CA THR A 107 4.11 -18.27 -2.36
C THR A 107 3.79 -19.72 -2.69
N MET A 108 2.57 -20.01 -3.13
CA MET A 108 2.15 -21.36 -3.55
C MET A 108 2.86 -21.86 -4.80
N ALA A 109 3.24 -20.96 -5.73
CA ALA A 109 3.98 -21.34 -6.93
C ALA A 109 5.45 -21.73 -6.62
N VAL A 110 6.05 -21.08 -5.62
CA VAL A 110 7.47 -21.25 -5.25
C VAL A 110 7.67 -22.31 -4.18
N CYS A 111 6.78 -22.33 -3.18
CA CYS A 111 6.92 -23.11 -1.96
C CYS A 111 5.83 -24.17 -1.83
N SER A 112 6.21 -25.33 -1.27
CA SER A 112 5.29 -26.36 -0.80
C SER A 112 4.95 -26.12 0.67
N PRO A 113 3.77 -26.56 1.17
CA PRO A 113 3.48 -26.53 2.60
C PRO A 113 4.61 -27.14 3.43
N GLY A 114 5.02 -26.44 4.51
CA GLY A 114 6.14 -26.84 5.35
C GLY A 114 7.52 -26.31 4.90
N ASP A 115 7.65 -25.73 3.71
CA ASP A 115 8.90 -25.05 3.32
C ASP A 115 9.17 -23.84 4.23
N THR A 116 10.44 -23.52 4.41
CA THR A 116 10.85 -22.37 5.22
C THR A 116 10.85 -21.08 4.39
N ILE A 117 10.18 -20.05 4.92
CA ILE A 117 10.10 -18.71 4.35
C ILE A 117 10.64 -17.71 5.37
N MET A 118 11.44 -16.76 4.94
CA MET A 118 11.90 -15.66 5.77
C MET A 118 11.21 -14.36 5.34
N GLY A 119 10.66 -13.60 6.31
CA GLY A 119 9.95 -12.35 6.05
C GLY A 119 10.01 -11.40 7.24
N MET A 120 9.78 -10.11 6.99
CA MET A 120 9.73 -9.12 8.07
C MET A 120 8.57 -9.43 9.01
N SER A 121 8.85 -9.44 10.31
CA SER A 121 7.83 -9.64 11.35
C SER A 121 6.77 -8.54 11.31
N LEU A 122 5.55 -8.87 11.73
CA LEU A 122 4.45 -7.90 11.78
C LEU A 122 4.79 -6.74 12.75
N ASP A 123 5.47 -7.05 13.84
CA ASP A 123 5.86 -6.07 14.87
C ASP A 123 6.96 -5.11 14.38
N ALA A 124 7.78 -5.54 13.41
CA ALA A 124 8.78 -4.70 12.75
C ALA A 124 8.22 -3.91 11.54
N GLY A 125 6.93 -4.05 11.24
CA GLY A 125 6.28 -3.37 10.13
C GLY A 125 6.05 -4.23 8.88
N GLY A 126 6.19 -5.56 8.97
CA GLY A 126 5.83 -6.48 7.89
C GLY A 126 4.34 -6.51 7.59
N HIS A 127 3.95 -7.22 6.54
CA HIS A 127 2.55 -7.44 6.18
C HIS A 127 2.06 -8.79 6.71
N LEU A 128 0.73 -8.94 6.92
CA LEU A 128 0.13 -10.22 7.36
C LEU A 128 0.57 -11.41 6.50
N THR A 129 0.68 -11.22 5.19
CA THR A 129 1.08 -12.27 4.23
C THR A 129 2.58 -12.58 4.21
N HIS A 130 3.38 -11.95 5.08
CA HIS A 130 4.81 -12.22 5.22
C HIS A 130 5.13 -13.23 6.33
N GLY A 131 4.13 -13.94 6.85
CA GLY A 131 4.34 -14.99 7.83
C GLY A 131 3.53 -14.85 9.13
N SER A 132 2.51 -13.99 9.17
CA SER A 132 1.65 -13.89 10.35
C SER A 132 0.97 -15.22 10.65
N PRO A 133 0.98 -15.68 11.94
CA PRO A 133 0.43 -16.99 12.30
C PRO A 133 -1.08 -17.14 12.07
N VAL A 134 -1.81 -16.04 11.91
CA VAL A 134 -3.25 -16.03 11.60
C VAL A 134 -3.56 -15.95 10.11
N ASN A 135 -2.52 -15.89 9.27
CA ASN A 135 -2.63 -15.78 7.82
C ASN A 135 -2.19 -17.07 7.15
N PHE A 136 -2.61 -17.33 5.89
CA PHE A 136 -2.20 -18.51 5.13
C PHE A 136 -0.68 -18.73 5.18
N SER A 137 0.09 -17.63 5.15
CA SER A 137 1.56 -17.69 5.14
C SER A 137 2.14 -18.33 6.41
N GLY A 138 1.61 -17.99 7.58
CA GLY A 138 2.02 -18.61 8.84
C GLY A 138 1.35 -19.94 9.12
N LEU A 139 0.19 -20.25 8.48
CA LEU A 139 -0.52 -21.51 8.66
C LEU A 139 0.10 -22.66 7.85
N PHE A 140 0.67 -22.37 6.67
CA PHE A 140 1.13 -23.40 5.74
C PHE A 140 2.65 -23.56 5.67
N TYR A 141 3.42 -22.57 6.16
CA TYR A 141 4.87 -22.52 5.99
C TYR A 141 5.59 -22.32 7.32
N ASN A 142 6.84 -22.79 7.39
CA ASN A 142 7.73 -22.50 8.51
C ASN A 142 8.29 -21.09 8.36
N ILE A 143 7.97 -20.19 9.30
CA ILE A 143 8.34 -18.80 9.20
C ILE A 143 9.55 -18.48 10.06
N VAL A 144 10.56 -17.87 9.45
CA VAL A 144 11.70 -17.24 10.11
C VAL A 144 11.51 -15.72 10.00
N PRO A 145 11.08 -15.06 11.08
CA PRO A 145 10.89 -13.61 11.03
C PRO A 145 12.24 -12.91 11.18
N TYR A 146 12.42 -11.81 10.44
CA TYR A 146 13.47 -10.82 10.72
C TYR A 146 12.85 -9.52 11.21
N GLY A 147 13.65 -8.75 11.97
CA GLY A 147 13.23 -7.52 12.62
C GLY A 147 13.89 -6.26 12.06
N ILE A 148 13.90 -5.26 12.91
CA ILE A 148 14.62 -3.99 12.76
C ILE A 148 15.39 -3.73 14.05
N THR A 149 16.44 -2.90 14.00
CA THR A 149 17.18 -2.47 15.19
C THR A 149 16.30 -1.63 16.12
N ASP A 150 16.78 -1.39 17.34
CA ASP A 150 16.10 -0.51 18.30
C ASP A 150 15.91 0.92 17.76
N GLU A 151 16.82 1.36 16.86
CA GLU A 151 16.71 2.64 16.17
C GLU A 151 15.74 2.62 15.00
N GLY A 152 15.18 1.46 14.64
CA GLY A 152 14.17 1.31 13.60
C GLY A 152 14.72 1.08 12.19
N PHE A 153 15.94 0.57 12.04
CA PHE A 153 16.55 0.25 10.74
C PHE A 153 16.62 -1.26 10.48
N LEU A 154 16.58 -1.67 9.21
CA LEU A 154 16.89 -3.03 8.80
C LEU A 154 18.35 -3.37 9.10
N ASP A 155 18.58 -4.47 9.81
CA ASP A 155 19.91 -5.04 10.01
C ASP A 155 20.19 -6.14 8.99
N TYR A 156 20.88 -5.79 7.92
CA TYR A 156 21.19 -6.72 6.84
C TYR A 156 22.18 -7.82 7.25
N ASP A 157 22.98 -7.61 8.28
CA ASP A 157 23.91 -8.64 8.78
C ASP A 157 23.16 -9.66 9.64
N GLU A 158 22.20 -9.25 10.44
CA GLU A 158 21.27 -10.16 11.13
C GLU A 158 20.46 -10.95 10.11
N ILE A 159 19.86 -10.30 9.10
CA ILE A 159 19.10 -10.96 8.03
C ILE A 159 19.95 -12.01 7.32
N ARG A 160 21.22 -11.70 7.01
CA ARG A 160 22.17 -12.66 6.40
C ARG A 160 22.47 -13.82 7.31
N SER A 161 22.63 -13.59 8.61
CA SER A 161 22.90 -14.63 9.60
C SER A 161 21.73 -15.58 9.72
N LEU A 162 20.50 -15.07 9.83
CA LEU A 162 19.26 -15.86 9.84
C LEU A 162 19.09 -16.67 8.55
N ALA A 163 19.37 -16.07 7.39
CA ALA A 163 19.28 -16.76 6.11
C ALA A 163 20.27 -17.94 6.03
N LYS A 164 21.51 -17.78 6.49
CA LYS A 164 22.51 -18.85 6.52
C LYS A 164 22.15 -19.99 7.48
N GLU A 165 21.61 -19.65 8.64
CA GLU A 165 21.19 -20.62 9.66
C GLU A 165 19.99 -21.44 9.17
N HIS A 166 18.95 -20.78 8.68
CA HIS A 166 17.68 -21.43 8.38
C HIS A 166 17.51 -21.86 6.92
N LYS A 167 18.35 -21.39 6.00
CA LYS A 167 18.34 -21.71 4.56
C LYS A 167 16.93 -21.69 3.96
N PRO A 168 16.23 -20.53 4.05
CA PRO A 168 14.86 -20.42 3.56
C PRO A 168 14.80 -20.68 2.06
N LYS A 169 13.71 -21.24 1.58
CA LYS A 169 13.43 -21.40 0.15
C LYS A 169 13.09 -20.08 -0.52
N MET A 170 12.51 -19.16 0.26
CA MET A 170 12.11 -17.83 -0.20
C MET A 170 12.38 -16.78 0.89
N ILE A 171 12.93 -15.65 0.48
CA ILE A 171 13.08 -14.45 1.30
C ILE A 171 12.11 -13.40 0.78
N ILE A 172 11.23 -12.90 1.66
CA ILE A 172 10.28 -11.83 1.35
C ILE A 172 10.85 -10.53 1.88
N ALA A 173 11.13 -9.58 0.98
CA ALA A 173 11.45 -8.20 1.32
C ALA A 173 10.24 -7.29 1.06
N GLY A 174 10.14 -6.19 1.79
CA GLY A 174 9.02 -5.26 1.73
C GLY A 174 8.35 -5.08 3.09
N ALA A 175 7.66 -3.96 3.26
CA ALA A 175 7.07 -3.57 4.53
C ALA A 175 5.81 -2.74 4.38
N SER A 176 4.95 -2.78 5.40
CA SER A 176 3.74 -1.96 5.54
C SER A 176 3.96 -0.70 6.38
N ALA A 177 5.00 -0.69 7.23
CA ALA A 177 5.27 0.39 8.18
C ALA A 177 6.77 0.68 8.36
N TYR A 178 7.54 0.66 7.28
CA TYR A 178 8.97 0.96 7.29
C TYR A 178 9.24 2.29 6.57
N PRO A 179 9.73 3.33 7.28
CA PRO A 179 9.82 4.68 6.73
C PRO A 179 11.10 4.95 5.93
N ARG A 180 12.02 3.99 5.84
CA ARG A 180 13.33 4.16 5.19
C ARG A 180 13.44 3.43 3.86
N VAL A 181 14.47 3.75 3.10
CA VAL A 181 14.81 3.03 1.86
C VAL A 181 15.18 1.59 2.17
N ILE A 182 14.67 0.66 1.37
CA ILE A 182 15.03 -0.76 1.41
C ILE A 182 16.10 -1.00 0.34
N ASP A 183 17.24 -1.57 0.77
CA ASP A 183 18.32 -1.95 -0.15
C ASP A 183 18.06 -3.36 -0.73
N PHE A 184 17.41 -3.39 -1.88
CA PHE A 184 17.07 -4.64 -2.57
C PHE A 184 18.30 -5.39 -3.11
N LYS A 185 19.41 -4.66 -3.36
CA LYS A 185 20.66 -5.28 -3.78
C LYS A 185 21.25 -6.15 -2.65
N LYS A 186 21.23 -5.65 -1.41
CA LYS A 186 21.66 -6.44 -0.25
C LYS A 186 20.79 -7.68 -0.04
N PHE A 187 19.47 -7.55 -0.21
CA PHE A 187 18.58 -8.72 -0.18
C PHE A 187 18.89 -9.73 -1.27
N ARG A 188 19.23 -9.29 -2.49
CA ARG A 188 19.66 -10.18 -3.58
C ARG A 188 20.94 -10.92 -3.21
N GLU A 189 21.95 -10.22 -2.71
CA GLU A 189 23.21 -10.83 -2.26
C GLU A 189 22.96 -11.91 -1.19
N ILE A 190 22.12 -11.61 -0.19
CA ILE A 190 21.76 -12.56 0.87
C ILE A 190 21.03 -13.77 0.28
N ALA A 191 20.06 -13.57 -0.61
CA ALA A 191 19.31 -14.64 -1.22
C ALA A 191 20.22 -15.56 -2.08
N ASP A 192 21.17 -15.00 -2.81
CA ASP A 192 22.14 -15.74 -3.61
C ASP A 192 23.08 -16.60 -2.74
N GLU A 193 23.52 -16.06 -1.59
CA GLU A 193 24.40 -16.79 -0.66
C GLU A 193 23.76 -18.09 -0.14
N VAL A 194 22.43 -18.19 -0.09
CA VAL A 194 21.71 -19.36 0.43
C VAL A 194 20.86 -20.08 -0.63
N GLY A 195 20.85 -19.59 -1.87
CA GLY A 195 20.07 -20.17 -2.97
C GLY A 195 18.56 -19.95 -2.84
N ALA A 196 18.13 -18.93 -2.12
CA ALA A 196 16.73 -18.59 -1.92
C ALA A 196 16.16 -17.79 -3.10
N VAL A 197 14.86 -17.91 -3.33
CA VAL A 197 14.12 -17.01 -4.21
C VAL A 197 13.93 -15.65 -3.50
N LEU A 198 14.30 -14.55 -4.15
CA LEU A 198 14.00 -13.22 -3.64
C LEU A 198 12.65 -12.76 -4.17
N PHE A 199 11.69 -12.65 -3.26
CA PHE A 199 10.36 -12.12 -3.48
C PHE A 199 10.23 -10.74 -2.82
N VAL A 200 9.80 -9.72 -3.55
CA VAL A 200 9.60 -8.37 -3.01
C VAL A 200 8.13 -7.96 -3.12
N ASP A 201 7.52 -7.65 -1.98
CA ASP A 201 6.23 -6.98 -1.91
C ASP A 201 6.47 -5.46 -1.83
N MET A 202 6.29 -4.76 -2.96
CA MET A 202 6.49 -3.31 -3.02
C MET A 202 5.19 -2.51 -2.84
N ALA A 203 4.12 -3.12 -2.33
CA ALA A 203 2.79 -2.53 -2.30
C ALA A 203 2.74 -1.10 -1.75
N HIS A 204 3.44 -0.82 -0.65
CA HIS A 204 3.46 0.52 -0.06
C HIS A 204 4.22 1.55 -0.89
N ILE A 205 5.29 1.14 -1.56
CA ILE A 205 6.19 2.05 -2.28
C ILE A 205 6.01 2.00 -3.81
N ALA A 206 5.06 1.23 -4.34
CA ALA A 206 4.92 0.98 -5.77
C ALA A 206 4.80 2.28 -6.61
N GLY A 207 4.08 3.28 -6.12
CA GLY A 207 3.99 4.57 -6.79
C GLY A 207 5.31 5.32 -6.83
N LEU A 208 6.08 5.27 -5.73
CA LEU A 208 7.41 5.89 -5.64
C LEU A 208 8.41 5.18 -6.57
N VAL A 209 8.35 3.85 -6.63
CA VAL A 209 9.16 3.04 -7.55
C VAL A 209 8.82 3.35 -9.01
N ALA A 210 7.53 3.40 -9.36
CA ALA A 210 7.06 3.73 -10.71
C ALA A 210 7.54 5.11 -11.18
N ALA A 211 7.65 6.07 -10.26
CA ALA A 211 8.12 7.42 -10.53
C ALA A 211 9.66 7.58 -10.45
N GLY A 212 10.39 6.54 -10.05
CA GLY A 212 11.83 6.60 -9.84
C GLY A 212 12.25 7.42 -8.61
N VAL A 213 11.35 7.60 -7.65
CA VAL A 213 11.59 8.34 -6.39
C VAL A 213 12.11 7.41 -5.28
N HIS A 214 11.84 6.12 -5.39
CA HIS A 214 12.41 5.06 -4.55
C HIS A 214 13.13 4.04 -5.45
N PRO A 215 14.24 3.41 -5.01
CA PRO A 215 14.91 2.36 -5.75
C PRO A 215 13.94 1.23 -6.14
N SER A 216 14.06 0.74 -7.38
CA SER A 216 13.23 -0.36 -7.89
C SER A 216 13.74 -1.72 -7.40
N PRO A 217 12.86 -2.62 -6.92
CA PRO A 217 13.22 -4.01 -6.67
C PRO A 217 13.37 -4.85 -7.92
N VAL A 218 12.75 -4.46 -9.06
CA VAL A 218 12.63 -5.27 -10.26
C VAL A 218 13.98 -5.77 -10.81
N PRO A 219 15.07 -4.98 -10.81
CA PRO A 219 16.37 -5.47 -11.26
C PRO A 219 17.03 -6.53 -10.37
N TYR A 220 16.55 -6.69 -9.14
CA TYR A 220 17.18 -7.55 -8.12
C TYR A 220 16.32 -8.76 -7.74
N ALA A 221 15.01 -8.63 -7.77
CA ALA A 221 14.08 -9.66 -7.33
C ALA A 221 13.76 -10.66 -8.45
N ASP A 222 13.57 -11.93 -8.08
CA ASP A 222 13.00 -12.93 -8.97
C ASP A 222 11.53 -12.62 -9.25
N ILE A 223 10.82 -12.16 -8.22
CA ILE A 223 9.39 -11.91 -8.22
C ILE A 223 9.10 -10.63 -7.43
N VAL A 224 8.21 -9.80 -7.97
CA VAL A 224 7.71 -8.60 -7.30
C VAL A 224 6.19 -8.61 -7.32
N THR A 225 5.56 -8.35 -6.18
CA THR A 225 4.13 -8.09 -6.12
C THR A 225 3.83 -6.67 -5.67
N SER A 226 2.63 -6.23 -5.96
CA SER A 226 2.11 -4.98 -5.43
C SER A 226 0.58 -5.01 -5.32
N THR A 227 0.06 -4.16 -4.46
CA THR A 227 -1.30 -3.63 -4.60
C THR A 227 -1.31 -2.51 -5.64
N THR A 228 -2.49 -2.17 -6.15
CA THR A 228 -2.63 -1.07 -7.12
C THR A 228 -3.20 0.22 -6.52
N HIS A 229 -3.67 0.20 -5.27
CA HIS A 229 -4.49 1.26 -4.66
C HIS A 229 -3.82 2.13 -3.59
N LYS A 230 -2.53 1.92 -3.28
CA LYS A 230 -1.80 2.71 -2.28
C LYS A 230 -1.09 3.90 -2.95
N THR A 231 0.23 4.00 -2.83
CA THR A 231 0.99 5.05 -3.53
C THR A 231 0.82 5.02 -5.04
N LEU A 232 0.53 3.84 -5.64
CA LEU A 232 0.27 3.72 -7.07
C LEU A 232 -1.03 4.41 -7.53
N ARG A 233 -1.96 4.70 -6.61
CA ARG A 233 -3.18 5.50 -6.83
C ARG A 233 -4.15 4.90 -7.86
N GLY A 234 -4.28 3.57 -7.89
CA GLY A 234 -5.18 2.85 -8.78
C GLY A 234 -6.36 2.19 -8.04
N PRO A 235 -7.15 1.36 -8.74
CA PRO A 235 -8.24 0.60 -8.14
C PRO A 235 -7.69 -0.43 -7.16
N ARG A 236 -8.52 -0.87 -6.21
CA ARG A 236 -8.16 -1.97 -5.32
C ARG A 236 -7.93 -3.24 -6.11
N GLY A 237 -6.75 -3.82 -5.97
CA GLY A 237 -6.33 -5.02 -6.69
C GLY A 237 -4.87 -5.35 -6.42
N GLY A 238 -4.37 -6.40 -7.05
CA GLY A 238 -2.97 -6.84 -6.99
C GLY A 238 -2.36 -7.06 -8.37
N ILE A 239 -1.05 -7.11 -8.42
CA ILE A 239 -0.25 -7.47 -9.59
C ILE A 239 0.91 -8.37 -9.19
N ILE A 240 1.37 -9.19 -10.12
CA ILE A 240 2.60 -9.98 -10.04
C ILE A 240 3.49 -9.57 -11.19
N LEU A 241 4.73 -9.24 -10.91
CA LEU A 241 5.80 -8.97 -11.87
C LEU A 241 6.93 -9.97 -11.63
N SER A 242 7.66 -10.34 -12.67
CA SER A 242 8.83 -11.19 -12.50
C SER A 242 9.80 -11.08 -13.68
N THR A 243 10.95 -11.76 -13.53
CA THR A 243 11.80 -12.12 -14.66
C THR A 243 11.09 -13.16 -15.54
N ALA A 244 11.45 -13.23 -16.81
CA ALA A 244 10.92 -14.25 -17.72
C ALA A 244 11.26 -15.68 -17.22
N ALA A 245 12.48 -15.87 -16.71
CA ALA A 245 12.93 -17.16 -16.17
C ALA A 245 12.08 -17.60 -14.96
N ALA A 246 11.75 -16.70 -14.03
CA ALA A 246 10.89 -17.04 -12.90
C ALA A 246 9.47 -17.34 -13.36
N ALA A 247 8.92 -16.58 -14.32
CA ALA A 247 7.59 -16.83 -14.87
C ALA A 247 7.49 -18.19 -15.57
N GLU A 248 8.51 -18.61 -16.32
CA GLU A 248 8.58 -19.93 -16.97
C GLU A 248 8.67 -21.05 -15.92
N LYS A 249 9.56 -20.90 -14.92
CA LYS A 249 9.81 -21.89 -13.89
C LYS A 249 8.60 -22.13 -12.98
N TYR A 250 7.94 -21.06 -12.52
CA TYR A 250 6.93 -21.12 -11.49
C TYR A 250 5.49 -21.05 -12.01
N ASN A 251 5.28 -20.65 -13.27
CA ASN A 251 3.96 -20.53 -13.90
C ASN A 251 2.93 -19.79 -13.05
N PHE A 252 3.18 -18.49 -12.78
CA PHE A 252 2.30 -17.66 -11.95
C PHE A 252 0.88 -17.56 -12.50
N ASN A 253 0.70 -17.65 -13.83
CA ASN A 253 -0.62 -17.71 -14.43
C ASN A 253 -1.44 -18.88 -13.88
N LYS A 254 -0.85 -20.08 -13.83
CA LYS A 254 -1.51 -21.25 -13.27
C LYS A 254 -1.77 -21.12 -11.76
N ALA A 255 -0.87 -20.48 -11.03
CA ALA A 255 -1.03 -20.25 -9.60
C ALA A 255 -2.19 -19.27 -9.30
N VAL A 256 -2.40 -18.26 -10.14
CA VAL A 256 -3.54 -17.34 -10.02
C VAL A 256 -4.81 -18.03 -10.50
N PHE A 257 -4.88 -18.45 -11.77
CA PHE A 257 -6.00 -19.16 -12.33
C PHE A 257 -5.52 -20.48 -12.98
N PRO A 258 -6.07 -21.63 -12.60
CA PRO A 258 -7.17 -21.85 -11.64
C PRO A 258 -6.72 -22.06 -10.17
N GLY A 259 -5.48 -21.73 -9.81
CA GLY A 259 -4.89 -22.09 -8.53
C GLY A 259 -5.62 -21.52 -7.32
N ILE A 260 -5.92 -20.22 -7.31
CA ILE A 260 -6.56 -19.55 -6.17
C ILE A 260 -7.76 -18.66 -6.56
N GLN A 261 -7.95 -18.39 -7.85
CA GLN A 261 -9.05 -17.56 -8.37
C GLN A 261 -9.79 -18.30 -9.48
N GLY A 262 -11.05 -17.88 -9.73
CA GLY A 262 -11.85 -18.19 -10.92
C GLY A 262 -11.81 -17.03 -11.92
N GLY A 263 -13.01 -16.54 -12.32
CA GLY A 263 -13.13 -15.44 -13.29
C GLY A 263 -12.43 -14.17 -12.85
N PRO A 264 -11.65 -13.55 -13.74
CA PRO A 264 -11.00 -12.26 -13.46
C PRO A 264 -12.03 -11.13 -13.39
N LEU A 265 -11.69 -10.05 -12.69
CA LEU A 265 -12.49 -8.85 -12.56
C LEU A 265 -12.11 -7.87 -13.70
N GLU A 266 -12.67 -8.07 -14.90
CA GLU A 266 -12.27 -7.30 -16.10
C GLU A 266 -12.52 -5.80 -15.95
N HIS A 267 -13.56 -5.38 -15.22
CA HIS A 267 -13.82 -3.98 -14.88
C HIS A 267 -12.71 -3.37 -13.99
N VAL A 268 -12.14 -4.15 -13.08
CA VAL A 268 -10.99 -3.71 -12.26
C VAL A 268 -9.70 -3.74 -13.08
N ILE A 269 -9.51 -4.75 -13.94
CA ILE A 269 -8.33 -4.82 -14.83
C ILE A 269 -8.30 -3.63 -15.78
N ALA A 270 -9.42 -3.24 -16.36
CA ALA A 270 -9.52 -2.05 -17.18
C ALA A 270 -9.18 -0.76 -16.38
N ALA A 271 -9.65 -0.65 -15.14
CA ALA A 271 -9.29 0.46 -14.27
C ALA A 271 -7.79 0.44 -13.89
N LYS A 272 -7.16 -0.74 -13.72
CA LYS A 272 -5.71 -0.86 -13.60
C LYS A 272 -4.99 -0.33 -14.86
N ALA A 273 -5.50 -0.65 -16.05
CA ALA A 273 -4.95 -0.14 -17.30
C ALA A 273 -5.01 1.41 -17.38
N VAL A 274 -6.11 2.02 -16.91
CA VAL A 274 -6.22 3.49 -16.79
C VAL A 274 -5.16 4.02 -15.81
N CYS A 275 -5.08 3.47 -14.61
CA CYS A 275 -4.10 3.85 -13.59
C CYS A 275 -2.65 3.76 -14.11
N PHE A 276 -2.27 2.66 -14.75
CA PHE A 276 -0.92 2.51 -15.31
C PHE A 276 -0.66 3.52 -16.45
N GLY A 277 -1.69 3.84 -17.24
CA GLY A 277 -1.61 4.89 -18.25
C GLY A 277 -1.39 6.28 -17.66
N GLU A 278 -2.03 6.58 -16.53
CA GLU A 278 -1.80 7.82 -15.77
C GLU A 278 -0.40 7.84 -15.15
N ALA A 279 0.05 6.72 -14.59
CA ALA A 279 1.36 6.59 -13.96
C ALA A 279 2.55 6.70 -14.94
N LEU A 280 2.32 6.46 -16.23
CA LEU A 280 3.32 6.65 -17.30
C LEU A 280 3.47 8.11 -17.72
N LYS A 281 2.62 9.03 -17.27
CA LYS A 281 2.70 10.45 -17.62
C LYS A 281 3.71 11.21 -16.75
N PRO A 282 4.34 12.28 -17.26
CA PRO A 282 5.32 13.07 -16.51
C PRO A 282 4.77 13.67 -15.21
N GLU A 283 3.48 14.04 -15.19
CA GLU A 283 2.81 14.65 -14.04
C GLU A 283 2.77 13.69 -12.84
N TYR A 284 2.78 12.39 -13.10
CA TYR A 284 2.80 11.38 -12.05
C TYR A 284 4.10 11.40 -11.24
N LYS A 285 5.24 11.65 -11.91
CA LYS A 285 6.53 11.81 -11.23
C LYS A 285 6.51 13.01 -10.30
N ALA A 286 6.03 14.16 -10.78
CA ALA A 286 5.90 15.36 -9.96
C ALA A 286 4.98 15.15 -8.73
N TYR A 287 3.90 14.38 -8.90
CA TYR A 287 3.02 13.99 -7.80
C TYR A 287 3.77 13.14 -6.75
N GLN A 288 4.51 12.12 -7.15
CA GLN A 288 5.23 11.25 -6.21
C GLN A 288 6.40 11.99 -5.51
N GLU A 289 7.07 12.89 -6.21
CA GLU A 289 8.08 13.78 -5.59
C GLU A 289 7.43 14.67 -4.51
N GLN A 290 6.22 15.19 -4.78
CA GLN A 290 5.47 15.97 -3.80
C GLN A 290 5.02 15.13 -2.60
N VAL A 291 4.65 13.86 -2.80
CA VAL A 291 4.32 12.94 -1.70
C VAL A 291 5.49 12.84 -0.70
N VAL A 292 6.71 12.66 -1.21
CA VAL A 292 7.91 12.55 -0.36
C VAL A 292 8.27 13.90 0.28
N LYS A 293 8.13 15.02 -0.43
CA LYS A 293 8.34 16.36 0.15
C LYS A 293 7.39 16.63 1.29
N ASN A 294 6.10 16.35 1.10
CA ASN A 294 5.10 16.49 2.15
C ASN A 294 5.39 15.58 3.35
N ALA A 295 5.80 14.33 3.11
CA ALA A 295 6.15 13.42 4.20
C ALA A 295 7.34 13.91 5.03
N ARG A 296 8.38 14.42 4.38
CA ARG A 296 9.54 15.00 5.07
C ARG A 296 9.16 16.26 5.84
N ALA A 297 8.42 17.19 5.21
CA ALA A 297 7.96 18.40 5.88
C ALA A 297 7.10 18.07 7.12
N LEU A 298 6.17 17.10 7.01
CA LEU A 298 5.37 16.67 8.14
C LEU A 298 6.23 16.04 9.24
N ALA A 299 7.21 15.20 8.87
CA ALA A 299 8.14 14.57 9.83
C ALA A 299 8.96 15.62 10.59
N ASP A 300 9.54 16.59 9.88
CA ASP A 300 10.33 17.68 10.48
C ASP A 300 9.48 18.53 11.43
N GLU A 301 8.26 18.90 11.03
CA GLU A 301 7.32 19.68 11.83
C GLU A 301 6.86 18.91 13.08
N MET A 302 6.68 17.59 13.00
CA MET A 302 6.36 16.76 14.15
C MET A 302 7.54 16.64 15.12
N ILE A 303 8.75 16.43 14.61
CA ILE A 303 9.99 16.40 15.44
C ILE A 303 10.17 17.73 16.16
N ASN A 304 9.99 18.87 15.48
CA ASN A 304 10.10 20.21 16.07
C ASN A 304 9.09 20.43 17.22
N ARG A 305 7.97 19.72 17.22
CA ARG A 305 6.96 19.74 18.30
C ARG A 305 7.17 18.67 19.36
N GLY A 306 8.27 17.93 19.29
CA GLY A 306 8.67 16.96 20.29
C GLY A 306 8.13 15.54 20.09
N PHE A 307 7.53 15.22 18.94
CA PHE A 307 7.21 13.84 18.61
C PHE A 307 8.49 13.02 18.35
N LYS A 308 8.49 11.78 18.78
CA LYS A 308 9.51 10.82 18.39
C LYS A 308 9.08 10.08 17.13
N LEU A 309 9.95 10.05 16.12
CA LEU A 309 9.73 9.23 14.93
C LEU A 309 10.67 8.04 14.95
N VAL A 310 10.14 6.86 14.68
CA VAL A 310 10.95 5.65 14.47
C VAL A 310 11.92 5.91 13.33
N SER A 311 13.18 5.55 13.51
CA SER A 311 14.31 5.86 12.64
C SER A 311 14.57 7.36 12.42
N SER A 312 14.05 8.24 13.30
CA SER A 312 14.29 9.70 13.29
C SER A 312 13.89 10.40 11.98
N GLY A 313 12.81 9.96 11.32
CA GLY A 313 12.28 10.61 10.13
C GLY A 313 11.78 9.65 9.04
N THR A 314 11.75 10.11 7.79
CA THR A 314 11.29 9.32 6.65
C THR A 314 12.03 9.63 5.35
N ASP A 315 12.20 8.59 4.52
CA ASP A 315 12.72 8.69 3.15
C ASP A 315 11.61 8.49 2.10
N ASN A 316 10.41 8.07 2.52
CA ASN A 316 9.32 7.71 1.61
C ASN A 316 8.01 8.48 1.91
N HIS A 317 6.85 7.84 1.76
CA HIS A 317 5.52 8.44 1.89
C HIS A 317 4.91 8.34 3.29
N LEU A 318 5.55 7.62 4.21
CA LEU A 318 5.01 7.35 5.55
C LEU A 318 6.03 7.62 6.64
N MET A 319 5.54 7.81 7.84
CA MET A 319 6.32 7.84 9.08
C MET A 319 5.62 7.03 10.16
N LEU A 320 6.40 6.51 11.08
CA LEU A 320 5.92 5.81 12.27
C LEU A 320 6.24 6.66 13.51
N VAL A 321 5.19 7.10 14.19
CA VAL A 321 5.27 8.01 15.33
C VAL A 321 5.23 7.21 16.61
N ASP A 322 6.21 7.39 17.48
CA ASP A 322 6.25 6.84 18.83
C ASP A 322 5.68 7.87 19.81
N LEU A 323 4.60 7.50 20.51
CA LEU A 323 3.88 8.34 21.46
C LEU A 323 4.30 8.07 22.91
N THR A 324 5.33 7.26 23.16
CA THR A 324 5.74 6.90 24.53
C THR A 324 6.21 8.08 25.38
N ASN A 325 6.55 9.20 24.77
CA ASN A 325 6.92 10.45 25.43
C ASN A 325 5.71 11.38 25.73
N PHE A 326 4.49 11.02 25.30
CA PHE A 326 3.26 11.73 25.65
C PHE A 326 2.53 10.94 26.75
N GLU A 327 2.55 11.46 27.97
CA GLU A 327 1.97 10.77 29.13
C GLU A 327 0.46 10.55 28.92
N GLY A 328 0.00 9.33 29.17
CA GLY A 328 -1.41 8.96 29.08
C GLY A 328 -1.96 8.74 27.67
N VAL A 329 -1.17 9.00 26.60
CA VAL A 329 -1.63 8.84 25.22
C VAL A 329 -1.14 7.51 24.63
N SER A 330 -2.06 6.67 24.18
CA SER A 330 -1.76 5.47 23.39
C SER A 330 -2.01 5.69 21.90
N GLY A 331 -1.55 4.75 21.05
CA GLY A 331 -1.89 4.78 19.63
C GLY A 331 -3.39 4.74 19.40
N LYS A 332 -4.12 3.97 20.22
CA LYS A 332 -5.59 3.89 20.14
C LYS A 332 -6.25 5.21 20.52
N ASP A 333 -5.77 5.86 21.59
CA ASP A 333 -6.33 7.16 22.01
C ASP A 333 -6.09 8.21 20.93
N MET A 334 -4.85 8.30 20.42
CA MET A 334 -4.51 9.22 19.32
C MET A 334 -5.39 9.00 18.09
N GLN A 335 -5.59 7.73 17.68
CA GLN A 335 -6.47 7.39 16.55
C GLN A 335 -7.91 7.88 16.81
N ASN A 336 -8.48 7.56 17.96
CA ASN A 336 -9.87 7.90 18.26
C ASN A 336 -10.08 9.42 18.37
N LEU A 337 -9.17 10.13 19.05
CA LEU A 337 -9.25 11.59 19.20
C LEU A 337 -9.07 12.32 17.84
N CYS A 338 -8.21 11.80 16.97
CA CYS A 338 -8.08 12.32 15.61
C CYS A 338 -9.37 12.15 14.80
N ASP A 339 -10.04 11.00 14.91
CA ASP A 339 -11.33 10.77 14.23
C ASP A 339 -12.39 11.79 14.67
N GLU A 340 -12.40 12.20 15.95
CA GLU A 340 -13.34 13.21 16.47
C GLU A 340 -13.14 14.61 15.87
N VAL A 341 -11.97 14.86 15.29
CA VAL A 341 -11.61 16.16 14.67
C VAL A 341 -11.37 16.04 13.17
N ASN A 342 -11.92 15.00 12.54
CA ASN A 342 -11.84 14.74 11.10
C ASN A 342 -10.40 14.59 10.55
N ILE A 343 -9.53 13.96 11.34
CA ILE A 343 -8.20 13.52 10.90
C ILE A 343 -8.15 12.00 11.00
N THR A 344 -7.96 11.30 9.88
CA THR A 344 -7.97 9.85 9.85
C THR A 344 -6.55 9.31 9.75
N LEU A 345 -6.16 8.47 10.72
CA LEU A 345 -4.88 7.77 10.79
C LEU A 345 -5.08 6.40 11.46
N ASN A 346 -4.05 5.56 11.50
CA ASN A 346 -4.16 4.28 12.19
C ASN A 346 -3.12 4.11 13.29
N LYS A 347 -3.57 3.49 14.40
CA LYS A 347 -2.65 3.01 15.44
C LYS A 347 -1.68 1.98 14.87
N ASN A 348 -0.46 1.96 15.37
CA ASN A 348 0.60 1.05 14.93
C ASN A 348 1.56 0.75 16.08
N SER A 349 2.01 -0.50 16.19
CA SER A 349 3.08 -0.83 17.14
C SER A 349 4.38 -0.13 16.75
N VAL A 350 5.19 0.20 17.75
CA VAL A 350 6.55 0.71 17.59
C VAL A 350 7.55 -0.39 17.95
N PRO A 351 8.84 -0.28 17.60
CA PRO A 351 9.85 -1.23 18.04
C PRO A 351 9.82 -1.40 19.57
N ASN A 352 9.86 -2.66 20.04
CA ASN A 352 9.79 -3.00 21.47
C ASN A 352 8.56 -2.42 22.20
N ASP A 353 7.42 -2.35 21.51
CA ASP A 353 6.20 -1.73 22.03
C ASP A 353 5.77 -2.35 23.37
N PRO A 354 5.70 -1.57 24.48
CA PRO A 354 5.29 -2.09 25.78
C PRO A 354 3.79 -2.39 25.88
N ARG A 355 2.98 -1.91 24.92
CA ARG A 355 1.52 -2.08 24.90
C ARG A 355 1.10 -3.22 23.98
N SER A 356 -0.11 -3.74 24.20
CA SER A 356 -0.68 -4.78 23.33
C SER A 356 -0.97 -4.25 21.93
N LYS A 357 -1.03 -5.16 20.95
CA LYS A 357 -1.37 -4.85 19.52
C LYS A 357 -2.76 -4.19 19.35
N PHE A 358 -3.64 -4.30 20.32
CA PHE A 358 -4.97 -3.67 20.30
C PHE A 358 -4.95 -2.21 20.78
N VAL A 359 -3.91 -1.81 21.51
CA VAL A 359 -3.74 -0.46 22.08
C VAL A 359 -2.64 0.29 21.32
N THR A 360 -1.45 -0.29 21.24
CA THR A 360 -0.21 0.22 20.65
C THR A 360 0.33 1.49 21.30
N SER A 361 1.61 1.76 21.08
CA SER A 361 2.26 2.98 21.59
C SER A 361 2.54 3.99 20.47
N GLY A 362 2.12 3.71 19.24
CA GLY A 362 2.35 4.61 18.11
C GLY A 362 1.21 4.68 17.14
N VAL A 363 1.40 5.55 16.15
CA VAL A 363 0.53 5.71 15.00
C VAL A 363 1.36 5.75 13.71
N ARG A 364 0.78 5.26 12.61
CA ARG A 364 1.35 5.37 11.27
C ARG A 364 0.64 6.48 10.51
N ILE A 365 1.42 7.36 9.88
CA ILE A 365 0.95 8.51 9.12
C ILE A 365 1.56 8.47 7.74
N GLY A 366 0.79 8.85 6.72
CA GLY A 366 1.27 8.96 5.34
C GLY A 366 0.64 10.12 4.59
N THR A 367 1.26 10.52 3.50
CA THR A 367 0.91 11.72 2.74
C THR A 367 0.33 11.51 1.33
N PRO A 368 0.12 10.27 0.81
CA PRO A 368 -0.36 10.11 -0.57
C PRO A 368 -1.73 10.76 -0.82
N ALA A 369 -2.71 10.55 0.06
CA ALA A 369 -4.07 11.05 -0.10
C ALA A 369 -4.14 12.58 -0.04
N VAL A 370 -3.52 13.20 0.97
CA VAL A 370 -3.46 14.67 1.09
C VAL A 370 -2.71 15.30 -0.08
N THR A 371 -1.65 14.65 -0.60
CA THR A 371 -0.93 15.14 -1.78
C THR A 371 -1.80 15.06 -3.04
N THR A 372 -2.60 14.00 -3.20
CA THR A 372 -3.56 13.90 -4.31
C THR A 372 -4.60 15.01 -4.25
N ARG A 373 -5.01 15.46 -3.06
CA ARG A 373 -5.90 16.61 -2.87
C ARG A 373 -5.26 17.93 -3.28
N GLY A 374 -3.92 18.02 -3.25
CA GLY A 374 -3.19 19.25 -3.60
C GLY A 374 -2.44 19.91 -2.45
N PHE A 375 -2.41 19.30 -1.26
CA PHE A 375 -1.67 19.80 -0.10
C PHE A 375 -0.17 19.92 -0.41
N LYS A 376 0.48 20.91 0.19
CA LYS A 376 1.89 21.24 0.03
C LYS A 376 2.59 21.28 1.39
N GLU A 377 3.90 21.54 1.38
CA GLU A 377 4.75 21.55 2.56
C GLU A 377 4.25 22.52 3.64
N GLU A 378 3.74 23.70 3.25
CA GLU A 378 3.18 24.68 4.20
C GLU A 378 1.94 24.15 4.96
N ASP A 379 1.13 23.28 4.33
CA ASP A 379 -0.04 22.69 4.96
C ASP A 379 0.36 21.65 6.00
N MET A 380 1.56 21.04 5.87
CA MET A 380 2.07 20.04 6.80
C MET A 380 2.33 20.61 8.20
N ALA A 381 2.74 21.87 8.30
CA ALA A 381 2.92 22.56 9.57
C ALA A 381 1.58 22.69 10.34
N VAL A 382 0.47 22.93 9.61
CA VAL A 382 -0.87 23.02 10.20
C VAL A 382 -1.33 21.63 10.68
N ILE A 383 -1.09 20.58 9.90
CA ILE A 383 -1.42 19.20 10.29
C ILE A 383 -0.62 18.80 11.53
N ALA A 384 0.68 19.09 11.56
CA ALA A 384 1.52 18.77 12.72
C ALA A 384 1.08 19.51 14.00
N ASP A 385 0.63 20.76 13.86
CA ASP A 385 0.07 21.53 14.98
C ASP A 385 -1.23 20.91 15.49
N CYS A 386 -2.13 20.50 14.59
CA CYS A 386 -3.35 19.80 14.98
C CYS A 386 -3.04 18.48 15.73
N LEU A 387 -2.13 17.66 15.19
CA LEU A 387 -1.73 16.40 15.83
C LEU A 387 -1.09 16.62 17.19
N TYR A 388 -0.27 17.67 17.35
CA TYR A 388 0.32 18.03 18.63
C TYR A 388 -0.74 18.40 19.67
N LYS A 389 -1.72 19.22 19.28
CA LYS A 389 -2.83 19.63 20.14
C LYS A 389 -3.72 18.44 20.52
N VAL A 390 -3.94 17.50 19.59
CA VAL A 390 -4.64 16.24 19.90
C VAL A 390 -3.91 15.45 20.99
N ALA A 391 -2.58 15.39 20.94
CA ALA A 391 -1.78 14.64 21.89
C ALA A 391 -1.61 15.33 23.25
N THR A 392 -1.75 16.66 23.35
CA THR A 392 -1.37 17.44 24.54
C THR A 392 -2.49 18.23 25.19
N ASP A 393 -3.47 18.70 24.44
CA ASP A 393 -4.53 19.61 24.93
C ASP A 393 -5.83 19.49 24.11
N PHE A 394 -6.32 18.27 23.93
CA PHE A 394 -7.46 17.98 23.07
C PHE A 394 -8.71 18.76 23.44
N GLU A 395 -9.11 18.72 24.72
CA GLU A 395 -10.38 19.28 25.19
C GLU A 395 -10.47 20.80 24.95
N ASN A 396 -9.37 21.54 25.13
CA ASN A 396 -9.35 22.99 24.92
C ASN A 396 -9.12 23.36 23.46
N SER A 397 -8.60 22.45 22.63
CA SER A 397 -8.20 22.72 21.24
C SER A 397 -9.15 22.16 20.19
N LYS A 398 -10.14 21.35 20.58
CA LYS A 398 -11.02 20.62 19.65
C LYS A 398 -11.65 21.51 18.58
N GLU A 399 -12.26 22.62 18.97
CA GLU A 399 -12.94 23.53 18.05
C GLU A 399 -11.94 24.24 17.10
N GLU A 400 -10.75 24.60 17.59
CA GLU A 400 -9.69 25.16 16.75
C GLU A 400 -9.20 24.16 15.71
N ILE A 401 -9.00 22.90 16.11
CA ILE A 401 -8.58 21.81 15.21
C ILE A 401 -9.64 21.60 14.11
N LEU A 402 -10.91 21.48 14.48
CA LEU A 402 -12.02 21.32 13.54
C LEU A 402 -12.08 22.49 12.52
N SER A 403 -11.85 23.72 12.97
CA SER A 403 -11.79 24.90 12.09
C SER A 403 -10.65 24.77 11.09
N LYS A 404 -9.43 24.45 11.56
CA LYS A 404 -8.25 24.29 10.69
C LYS A 404 -8.42 23.16 9.66
N VAL A 405 -8.98 22.03 10.08
CA VAL A 405 -9.29 20.88 9.20
C VAL A 405 -10.30 21.31 8.14
N SER A 406 -11.37 22.00 8.55
CA SER A 406 -12.39 22.53 7.63
C SER A 406 -11.81 23.50 6.60
N ASP A 407 -10.92 24.41 7.01
CA ASP A 407 -10.28 25.37 6.11
C ASP A 407 -9.40 24.65 5.08
N LEU A 408 -8.59 23.70 5.50
CA LEU A 408 -7.74 22.90 4.60
C LEU A 408 -8.56 22.05 3.64
N THR A 409 -9.60 21.38 4.11
CA THR A 409 -10.43 20.51 3.27
C THR A 409 -11.26 21.29 2.26
N LYS A 410 -11.70 22.50 2.59
CA LYS A 410 -12.36 23.45 1.67
C LYS A 410 -11.39 24.03 0.64
N LYS A 411 -10.14 24.29 1.02
CA LYS A 411 -9.09 24.78 0.11
C LYS A 411 -8.76 23.72 -0.96
N TYR A 412 -8.86 22.45 -0.62
CA TYR A 412 -8.50 21.32 -1.47
C TYR A 412 -9.64 20.30 -1.59
N PRO A 413 -10.76 20.63 -2.24
CA PRO A 413 -11.87 19.70 -2.41
C PRO A 413 -11.48 18.53 -3.34
N ILE A 414 -12.11 17.34 -3.15
CA ILE A 414 -11.93 16.19 -4.02
C ILE A 414 -13.08 16.10 -5.04
N TYR A 415 -12.77 15.62 -6.27
CA TYR A 415 -13.76 15.37 -7.32
C TYR A 415 -14.60 16.59 -7.74
N GLU A 416 -14.13 17.80 -7.50
CA GLU A 416 -14.70 19.05 -7.96
C GLU A 416 -13.89 19.55 -9.16
N GLY A 417 -14.24 19.07 -10.37
CA GLY A 417 -13.61 19.44 -11.63
C GLY A 417 -14.35 18.83 -12.81
#